data_b72b82d3768859950c7ae423e118ee20
#
_entry.id   b72b82d3768859950c7ae423e118ee20
#
_cell.length_a   1.000
_cell.length_b   1.000
_cell.length_c   1.000
_cell.angle_alpha   90.00
_cell.angle_beta   90.00
_cell.angle_gamma   90.00
#
_symmetry.space_group_name_H-M   'P 1'
#
loop_
_entity.id
_entity.type
_entity.pdbx_description
1 polymer ?
#
loop_
_entity_poly.entity_id
_entity_poly.type
_entity_poly.pdbx_seq_one_letter_code
_entity_poly.pdbx_strand_id
1 'polypeptide(L)'
;WASDKESNYIETKKMHHSQGMLGEEASTIYHKKYKLPDGGKFFSLYCQDTYELRRELCSHFSDIIVLEPQRLVSEIKTEVSKMKSLYDNI
;
A
#
# COMPACT_ATOMS: atom_id res chain seq x y z
N TRP A 1 0.03 -3.75 1.53
CA TRP A 1 1.34 -4.41 1.49
C TRP A 1 2.46 -3.39 1.52
N ALA A 2 3.51 -3.68 2.27
CA ALA A 2 4.72 -2.88 2.29
C ALA A 2 5.93 -3.80 2.07
N SER A 3 6.91 -3.32 1.28
CA SER A 3 8.15 -4.04 1.05
C SER A 3 8.91 -4.27 2.36
N ASP A 4 9.92 -5.14 2.33
CA ASP A 4 10.73 -5.40 3.52
C ASP A 4 11.33 -4.11 4.09
N LYS A 5 11.80 -3.23 3.22
CA LYS A 5 12.37 -1.94 3.59
C LYS A 5 11.36 -1.07 4.33
N GLU A 6 10.17 -0.88 3.74
CA GLU A 6 9.15 -0.02 4.32
C GLU A 6 8.46 -0.68 5.50
N SER A 7 8.33 -2.01 5.51
CA SER A 7 7.76 -2.72 6.66
C SER A 7 8.50 -2.42 7.94
N ASN A 8 9.82 -2.48 7.90
CA ASN A 8 10.65 -2.17 9.07
C ASN A 8 10.44 -0.73 9.54
N TYR A 9 10.35 0.19 8.59
CA TYR A 9 10.16 1.61 8.91
C TYR A 9 8.79 1.86 9.56
N ILE A 10 7.71 1.37 8.96
CA ILE A 10 6.36 1.64 9.47
C ILE A 10 6.00 0.83 10.72
N GLU A 11 6.68 -0.28 10.98
CA GLU A 11 6.55 -0.99 12.26
C GLU A 11 7.09 -0.14 13.41
N THR A 12 8.19 0.57 13.17
CA THR A 12 8.80 1.44 14.15
C THR A 12 8.03 2.75 14.28
N LYS A 13 7.62 3.32 13.13
CA LYS A 13 6.92 4.60 13.06
C LYS A 13 5.59 4.41 12.36
N LYS A 14 4.56 4.06 13.12
CA LYS A 14 3.23 3.78 12.59
C LYS A 14 2.67 4.96 11.82
N MET A 15 2.01 4.66 10.70
CA MET A 15 1.32 5.65 9.87
C MET A 15 0.04 6.15 10.55
N HIS A 16 -0.56 5.33 11.39
CA HIS A 16 -1.79 5.64 12.13
C HIS A 16 -1.83 4.75 13.37
N HIS A 17 -2.43 5.24 14.46
CA HIS A 17 -2.49 4.48 15.71
C HIS A 17 -3.23 3.14 15.58
N SER A 18 -4.13 3.02 14.57
CA SER A 18 -4.86 1.78 14.32
C SER A 18 -4.07 0.75 13.53
N GLN A 19 -2.84 1.06 13.12
CA GLN A 19 -2.05 0.16 12.29
C GLN A 19 -1.83 -1.18 12.98
N GLY A 20 -2.24 -2.25 12.30
CA GLY A 20 -2.00 -3.61 12.72
C GLY A 20 -1.33 -4.39 11.60
N MET A 21 -0.73 -5.50 11.94
CA MET A 21 -0.11 -6.39 10.97
C MET A 21 -0.93 -7.66 10.85
N LEU A 22 -1.16 -8.13 9.62
CA LEU A 22 -1.87 -9.37 9.37
C LEU A 22 -1.03 -10.55 9.84
N GLY A 23 -1.71 -11.57 10.35
CA GLY A 23 -1.07 -12.82 10.75
C GLY A 23 -0.55 -13.60 9.54
N GLU A 24 0.20 -14.65 9.83
CA GLU A 24 0.87 -15.46 8.81
C GLU A 24 -0.11 -16.11 7.83
N GLU A 25 -1.22 -16.64 8.33
CA GLU A 25 -2.23 -17.30 7.49
C GLU A 25 -2.85 -16.34 6.50
N ALA A 26 -3.30 -15.17 6.97
CA ALA A 26 -3.88 -14.14 6.10
C ALA A 26 -2.85 -13.63 5.10
N SER A 27 -1.61 -13.42 5.52
CA SER A 27 -0.53 -12.98 4.65
C SER A 27 -0.28 -13.97 3.51
N THR A 28 -0.32 -15.27 3.79
CA THR A 28 -0.17 -16.31 2.77
C THR A 28 -1.29 -16.23 1.74
N ILE A 29 -2.52 -16.02 2.19
CA ILE A 29 -3.69 -15.88 1.31
C ILE A 29 -3.51 -14.66 0.39
N TYR A 30 -3.11 -13.52 0.93
CA TYR A 30 -2.92 -12.31 0.15
C TYR A 30 -1.77 -12.43 -0.86
N HIS A 31 -0.68 -13.09 -0.49
CA HIS A 31 0.41 -13.34 -1.44
C HIS A 31 -0.02 -14.21 -2.63
N LYS A 32 -0.94 -15.14 -2.41
CA LYS A 32 -1.49 -15.94 -3.51
C LYS A 32 -2.47 -15.16 -4.37
N LYS A 33 -3.22 -14.25 -3.75
CA LYS A 33 -4.23 -13.46 -4.44
C LYS A 33 -3.63 -12.36 -5.30
N TYR A 34 -2.58 -11.72 -4.83
CA TYR A 34 -1.97 -10.58 -5.50
C TYR A 34 -0.55 -10.92 -5.96
N LYS A 35 -0.21 -10.44 -7.17
CA LYS A 35 1.14 -10.63 -7.74
C LYS A 35 2.07 -9.54 -7.21
N LEU A 36 2.50 -9.70 -5.99
CA LEU A 36 3.41 -8.77 -5.33
C LEU A 36 4.83 -9.35 -5.31
N PRO A 37 5.84 -8.49 -5.16
CA PRO A 37 7.21 -8.99 -4.95
C PRO A 37 7.28 -9.91 -3.73
N ASP A 38 8.23 -10.82 -3.73
CA ASP A 38 8.48 -11.69 -2.58
C ASP A 38 8.86 -10.86 -1.36
N GLY A 39 8.51 -11.38 -0.18
CA GLY A 39 8.78 -10.68 1.07
C GLY A 39 7.73 -9.61 1.37
N GLY A 40 8.11 -8.68 2.23
CA GLY A 40 7.19 -7.66 2.69
C GLY A 40 6.20 -8.18 3.72
N LYS A 41 5.34 -7.28 4.17
CA LYS A 41 4.31 -7.60 5.16
C LYS A 41 3.02 -6.90 4.82
N PHE A 42 1.92 -7.45 5.31
CA PHE A 42 0.58 -6.90 5.11
C PHE A 42 0.13 -6.19 6.38
N PHE A 43 -0.39 -4.99 6.20
CA PHE A 43 -0.85 -4.15 7.30
C PHE A 43 -2.30 -3.76 7.10
N SER A 44 -2.99 -3.47 8.19
CA SER A 44 -4.32 -2.90 8.17
C SER A 44 -4.32 -1.55 8.87
N LEU A 45 -5.10 -0.63 8.35
CA LEU A 45 -5.36 0.67 8.96
C LEU A 45 -6.87 0.84 9.11
N TYR A 46 -7.28 1.32 10.25
CA TYR A 46 -8.70 1.59 10.53
C TYR A 46 -8.87 3.10 10.73
N CYS A 47 -9.06 3.80 9.64
CA CYS A 47 -9.10 5.26 9.64
C CYS A 47 -9.91 5.78 8.45
N GLN A 48 -10.24 7.08 8.50
CA GLN A 48 -10.90 7.71 7.37
C GLN A 48 -9.98 7.78 6.17
N ASP A 49 -10.57 7.59 5.00
CA ASP A 49 -9.89 7.79 3.73
C ASP A 49 -9.83 9.29 3.44
N THR A 50 -8.70 9.90 3.77
CA THR A 50 -8.45 11.32 3.52
C THR A 50 -7.45 11.50 2.40
N TYR A 51 -7.46 12.69 1.81
CA TYR A 51 -6.49 13.06 0.79
C TYR A 51 -5.06 12.97 1.31
N GLU A 52 -4.83 13.41 2.54
CA GLU A 52 -3.53 13.35 3.19
C GLU A 52 -3.05 11.91 3.37
N LEU A 53 -3.94 11.01 3.76
CA LEU A 53 -3.61 9.60 3.91
C LEU A 53 -3.22 8.99 2.57
N ARG A 54 -3.97 9.29 1.51
CA ARG A 54 -3.65 8.80 0.16
C ARG A 54 -2.29 9.28 -0.29
N ARG A 55 -1.99 10.54 -0.07
CA ARG A 55 -0.68 11.11 -0.43
C ARG A 55 0.43 10.43 0.34
N GLU A 56 0.24 10.21 1.63
CA GLU A 56 1.23 9.53 2.47
C GLU A 56 1.48 8.11 1.95
N LEU A 57 0.44 7.35 1.67
CA LEU A 57 0.56 6.00 1.15
C LEU A 57 1.27 5.97 -0.21
N CYS A 58 0.88 6.85 -1.11
CA CYS A 58 1.44 6.88 -2.47
C CYS A 58 2.83 7.49 -2.53
N SER A 59 3.25 8.24 -1.52
CA SER A 59 4.59 8.84 -1.47
C SER A 59 5.70 7.81 -1.35
N HIS A 60 5.36 6.59 -0.97
CA HIS A 60 6.32 5.48 -0.88
C HIS A 60 6.48 4.73 -2.20
N PHE A 61 5.83 5.19 -3.25
CA PHE A 61 5.89 4.57 -4.59
C PHE A 61 5.54 3.08 -4.52
N SER A 62 6.37 2.24 -5.13
CA SER A 62 6.12 0.80 -5.19
C SER A 62 6.44 0.04 -3.89
N ASP A 63 6.96 0.72 -2.89
CA ASP A 63 7.25 0.08 -1.59
C ASP A 63 6.02 -0.06 -0.70
N ILE A 64 4.94 0.66 -1.00
CA ILE A 64 3.64 0.49 -0.35
C ILE A 64 2.56 0.38 -1.42
N ILE A 65 1.81 -0.69 -1.39
CA ILE A 65 0.72 -0.93 -2.34
C ILE A 65 -0.59 -1.12 -1.58
N VAL A 66 -1.55 -0.27 -1.85
CA VAL A 66 -2.88 -0.35 -1.27
C VAL A 66 -3.65 -1.45 -2.00
N LEU A 67 -4.19 -2.40 -1.25
CA LEU A 67 -4.92 -3.55 -1.80
C LEU A 67 -6.43 -3.45 -1.61
N GLU A 68 -6.88 -2.74 -0.58
CA GLU A 68 -8.29 -2.56 -0.22
C GLU A 68 -8.50 -1.20 0.42
N PRO A 69 -9.68 -0.61 0.34
CA PRO A 69 -10.86 -1.11 -0.38
C PRO A 69 -10.76 -0.88 -1.89
N GLN A 70 -11.58 -1.61 -2.66
CA GLN A 70 -11.54 -1.57 -4.12
C GLN A 70 -11.72 -0.17 -4.70
N ARG A 71 -12.59 0.64 -4.10
CA ARG A 71 -12.82 2.02 -4.53
C ARG A 71 -11.53 2.84 -4.48
N LEU A 72 -10.80 2.74 -3.38
CA LEU A 72 -9.53 3.45 -3.21
C LEU A 72 -8.48 2.94 -4.20
N VAL A 73 -8.40 1.64 -4.37
CA VAL A 73 -7.48 1.02 -5.34
C VAL A 73 -7.75 1.55 -6.75
N SER A 74 -9.03 1.61 -7.15
CA SER A 74 -9.42 2.12 -8.48
C SER A 74 -9.01 3.57 -8.68
N GLU A 75 -9.18 4.41 -7.68
CA GLU A 75 -8.78 5.82 -7.73
C GLU A 75 -7.26 5.98 -7.84
N ILE A 76 -6.51 5.17 -7.10
CA ILE A 76 -5.04 5.16 -7.18
C ILE A 76 -4.58 4.70 -8.56
N LYS A 77 -5.20 3.65 -9.12
CA LYS A 77 -4.88 3.18 -10.47
C LYS A 77 -5.06 4.28 -11.51
N THR A 78 -6.12 5.08 -11.38
CA THR A 78 -6.37 6.19 -12.28
C THR A 78 -5.25 7.23 -12.21
N GLU A 79 -4.82 7.60 -11.01
CA GLU A 79 -3.73 8.56 -10.84
C GLU A 79 -2.39 8.01 -11.33
N VAL A 80 -2.10 6.74 -11.07
CA VAL A 80 -0.88 6.09 -11.57
C VAL A 80 -0.85 6.08 -13.10
N SER A 81 -1.99 5.81 -13.74
CA SER A 81 -2.10 5.83 -15.20
C SER A 81 -1.83 7.22 -15.77
N LYS A 82 -2.34 8.26 -15.11
CA LYS A 82 -2.06 9.65 -15.51
C LYS A 82 -0.57 9.97 -15.40
N MET A 83 0.05 9.58 -14.30
CA MET A 83 1.49 9.78 -14.10
C MET A 83 2.30 9.08 -15.16
N LYS A 84 1.95 7.82 -15.45
CA LYS A 84 2.62 7.04 -16.48
C LYS A 84 2.54 7.75 -17.83
N SER A 85 1.35 8.20 -18.22
CA SER A 85 1.15 8.91 -19.49
C SER A 85 2.01 10.17 -19.58
N LEU A 86 2.11 10.92 -18.49
CA LEU A 86 2.94 12.13 -18.47
C LEU A 86 4.42 11.80 -18.59
N TYR A 87 4.88 10.76 -17.89
CA TYR A 87 6.28 10.33 -17.98
C TYR A 87 6.62 9.74 -19.34
N ASP A 88 5.67 9.10 -20.00
CA ASP A 88 5.89 8.57 -21.36
C ASP A 88 6.22 9.69 -22.37
N ASN A 89 5.90 10.94 -22.05
CA ASN A 89 6.21 12.12 -22.88
C ASN A 89 7.53 12.79 -22.50
N ILE A 90 8.19 12.32 -21.48
CA ILE A 90 9.50 12.83 -21.08
C ILE A 90 10.59 12.01 -21.75
#